data_3136b26d9ff18a61fef6dafdfaaeb39f
#
_entry.id   3136b26d9ff18a61fef6dafdfaaeb39f
#
_cell.length_a   1.000
_cell.length_b   1.000
_cell.length_c   1.000
_cell.angle_alpha   90.00
_cell.angle_beta   90.00
_cell.angle_gamma   90.00
#
_symmetry.space_group_name_H-M   'P 1'
#
loop_
_entity.id
_entity.type
_entity.pdbx_description
1 polymer ?
#
loop_
_entity_poly.entity_id
_entity_poly.type
_entity_poly.pdbx_seq_one_letter_code
_entity_poly.pdbx_strand_id
1 'polypeptide(L)'
;MRFVLHPAADAAYVHYEGSHANPFEPGAAGVSRVNGWWLAEAALLSYWPPDIAIARFRSAGMETAFIEQRGVQCYVSVASAFVIVSFRGTEVNDFQDVFDDARFALVRWNEAGAKVHHGFREAFERIEPQLADALALLGSERTIWFSGHSLGGALAVLAADRFGRAHGVLSIGSPRVGNAAFATAFDARFGAVTARYVSNRDLVTRVPPRRPFGYEHVGELRQIDVEGDVSGAAPPVLAPAERIKELARTQDALLDHMPRGYSVDIWNDYARSGD
;
A
#
# COMPACT_ATOMS: atom_id res chain seq x y z
N MET A 1 10.62 20.01 14.87
CA MET A 1 11.38 18.77 14.60
C MET A 1 10.74 18.17 13.37
N ARG A 2 11.38 18.16 12.21
CA ARG A 2 10.83 17.57 10.99
C ARG A 2 10.92 16.05 11.14
N PHE A 3 9.81 15.37 11.34
CA PHE A 3 9.74 13.92 11.19
C PHE A 3 9.86 13.59 9.71
N VAL A 4 11.04 13.17 9.31
CA VAL A 4 11.28 12.66 7.96
C VAL A 4 10.82 11.21 7.95
N LEU A 5 9.77 10.88 7.21
CA LEU A 5 9.30 9.50 6.95
C LEU A 5 10.25 8.70 6.04
N HIS A 6 11.34 9.31 5.62
CA HIS A 6 12.43 8.53 5.10
C HIS A 6 13.00 7.72 6.26
N PRO A 7 13.10 6.38 6.16
CA PRO A 7 13.99 5.70 7.06
C PRO A 7 15.31 6.46 6.94
N ALA A 8 15.78 7.04 8.04
CA ALA A 8 17.12 7.58 8.08
C ALA A 8 17.97 6.54 7.38
N ALA A 9 18.82 6.96 6.43
CA ALA A 9 19.64 6.03 5.66
C ALA A 9 20.44 5.21 6.70
N ASP A 10 19.79 4.18 7.23
CA ASP A 10 20.43 3.21 8.08
C ASP A 10 21.21 2.34 7.09
N ALA A 11 22.50 2.62 7.03
CA ALA A 11 23.43 1.90 6.17
C ALA A 11 23.39 0.37 6.41
N ALA A 12 22.75 -0.07 7.50
CA ALA A 12 22.57 -1.47 7.83
C ALA A 12 21.35 -2.13 7.18
N TYR A 13 20.33 -1.35 6.71
CA TYR A 13 19.15 -1.96 6.06
C TYR A 13 19.41 -2.20 4.58
N VAL A 14 19.42 -3.46 4.19
CA VAL A 14 19.61 -3.88 2.81
C VAL A 14 18.28 -4.34 2.23
N HIS A 15 17.70 -3.51 1.35
CA HIS A 15 16.47 -3.86 0.64
C HIS A 15 16.65 -5.16 -0.15
N TYR A 16 15.63 -6.03 -0.09
CA TYR A 16 15.62 -7.33 -0.75
C TYR A 16 16.74 -8.28 -0.33
N GLU A 17 17.32 -8.07 0.87
CA GLU A 17 18.30 -9.01 1.43
C GLU A 17 17.68 -10.41 1.54
N GLY A 18 18.35 -11.40 0.97
CA GLY A 18 17.83 -12.78 0.94
C GLY A 18 16.84 -13.08 -0.18
N SER A 19 16.54 -12.16 -1.10
CA SER A 19 15.59 -12.37 -2.21
C SER A 19 15.92 -13.55 -3.11
N HIS A 20 17.20 -13.88 -3.29
CA HIS A 20 17.61 -15.07 -4.05
C HIS A 20 17.24 -16.40 -3.38
N ALA A 21 17.23 -16.44 -2.04
CA ALA A 21 16.82 -17.62 -1.28
C ALA A 21 15.28 -17.67 -1.10
N ASN A 22 14.63 -16.53 -1.21
CA ASN A 22 13.18 -16.34 -1.03
C ASN A 22 12.59 -15.65 -2.26
N PRO A 23 12.51 -16.36 -3.41
CA PRO A 23 12.09 -15.76 -4.67
C PRO A 23 10.61 -15.37 -4.66
N PHE A 24 10.28 -14.34 -5.43
CA PHE A 24 8.89 -13.98 -5.70
C PHE A 24 8.15 -15.12 -6.40
N GLU A 25 6.90 -15.34 -6.03
CA GLU A 25 6.01 -16.38 -6.56
C GLU A 25 5.00 -15.81 -7.55
N PRO A 26 5.33 -15.68 -8.85
CA PRO A 26 4.42 -15.06 -9.82
C PRO A 26 3.12 -15.83 -10.03
N GLY A 27 3.14 -17.12 -9.79
CA GLY A 27 1.99 -18.02 -9.95
C GLY A 27 1.10 -18.18 -8.71
N ALA A 28 1.41 -17.48 -7.62
CA ALA A 28 0.59 -17.55 -6.40
C ALA A 28 -0.82 -17.02 -6.65
N ALA A 29 -1.82 -17.66 -6.05
CA ALA A 29 -3.22 -17.27 -6.14
C ALA A 29 -3.54 -16.06 -5.23
N GLY A 30 -2.76 -14.99 -5.33
CA GLY A 30 -2.86 -13.79 -4.51
C GLY A 30 -1.58 -13.54 -3.70
N VAL A 31 -1.67 -12.65 -2.70
CA VAL A 31 -0.52 -12.22 -1.91
C VAL A 31 -0.15 -13.32 -0.89
N SER A 32 0.78 -14.22 -1.28
CA SER A 32 1.44 -15.14 -0.34
C SER A 32 2.29 -14.36 0.65
N ARG A 33 2.82 -15.02 1.71
CA ARG A 33 3.67 -14.32 2.68
C ARG A 33 4.96 -13.79 2.06
N VAL A 34 5.64 -14.60 1.25
CA VAL A 34 6.85 -14.16 0.55
C VAL A 34 6.55 -13.03 -0.43
N ASN A 35 5.46 -13.11 -1.20
CA ASN A 35 5.03 -12.01 -2.08
C ASN A 35 4.66 -10.76 -1.28
N GLY A 36 4.05 -10.92 -0.09
CA GLY A 36 3.79 -9.83 0.83
C GLY A 36 5.05 -9.05 1.20
N TRP A 37 6.12 -9.77 1.53
CA TRP A 37 7.42 -9.16 1.81
C TRP A 37 8.00 -8.43 0.57
N TRP A 38 8.02 -9.07 -0.60
CA TRP A 38 8.52 -8.44 -1.83
C TRP A 38 7.77 -7.14 -2.15
N LEU A 39 6.45 -7.16 -2.00
CA LEU A 39 5.60 -6.00 -2.26
C LEU A 39 5.77 -4.92 -1.18
N ALA A 40 6.03 -5.30 0.07
CA ALA A 40 6.32 -4.36 1.16
C ALA A 40 7.69 -3.66 0.93
N GLU A 41 8.71 -4.40 0.50
CA GLU A 41 9.99 -3.83 0.12
C GLU A 41 9.85 -2.83 -1.04
N ALA A 42 9.04 -3.16 -2.05
CA ALA A 42 8.78 -2.25 -3.16
C ALA A 42 8.07 -0.97 -2.70
N ALA A 43 7.08 -1.09 -1.80
CA ALA A 43 6.40 0.05 -1.21
C ALA A 43 7.34 0.93 -0.37
N LEU A 44 8.25 0.33 0.40
CA LEU A 44 9.27 1.03 1.17
C LEU A 44 10.27 1.76 0.25
N LEU A 45 10.76 1.09 -0.80
CA LEU A 45 11.68 1.68 -1.77
C LEU A 45 11.07 2.85 -2.53
N SER A 46 9.74 2.93 -2.65
CA SER A 46 9.09 4.04 -3.35
C SER A 46 9.34 5.41 -2.70
N TYR A 47 9.81 5.45 -1.45
CA TYR A 47 10.20 6.67 -0.74
C TYR A 47 11.64 7.12 -0.98
N TRP A 48 12.46 6.28 -1.60
CA TRP A 48 13.87 6.59 -1.86
C TRP A 48 14.06 7.37 -3.16
N PRO A 49 15.16 8.14 -3.29
CA PRO A 49 15.54 8.76 -4.54
C PRO A 49 15.61 7.74 -5.68
N PRO A 50 15.20 8.13 -6.92
CA PRO A 50 15.06 7.19 -8.02
C PRO A 50 16.34 6.42 -8.39
N ASP A 51 17.50 7.04 -8.30
CA ASP A 51 18.78 6.42 -8.57
C ASP A 51 19.07 5.28 -7.57
N ILE A 52 18.79 5.49 -6.29
CA ILE A 52 18.95 4.49 -5.24
C ILE A 52 17.91 3.38 -5.40
N ALA A 53 16.63 3.75 -5.54
CA ALA A 53 15.54 2.78 -5.66
C ALA A 53 15.74 1.85 -6.87
N ILE A 54 16.05 2.42 -8.05
CA ILE A 54 16.30 1.64 -9.27
C ILE A 54 17.49 0.68 -9.10
N ALA A 55 18.57 1.13 -8.44
CA ALA A 55 19.71 0.26 -8.18
C ALA A 55 19.33 -0.93 -7.26
N ARG A 56 18.46 -0.71 -6.26
CA ARG A 56 17.99 -1.76 -5.35
C ARG A 56 17.03 -2.73 -6.05
N PHE A 57 16.09 -2.24 -6.84
CA PHE A 57 15.25 -3.11 -7.67
C PHE A 57 16.08 -3.96 -8.64
N ARG A 58 17.11 -3.37 -9.26
CA ARG A 58 18.01 -4.12 -10.15
C ARG A 58 18.77 -5.21 -9.40
N SER A 59 19.24 -4.98 -8.17
CA SER A 59 19.91 -6.01 -7.36
C SER A 59 18.98 -7.19 -7.02
N ALA A 60 17.66 -6.97 -7.02
CA ALA A 60 16.63 -8.01 -6.87
C ALA A 60 16.16 -8.60 -8.21
N GLY A 61 16.86 -8.32 -9.32
CA GLY A 61 16.56 -8.89 -10.64
C GLY A 61 15.45 -8.20 -11.42
N MET A 62 15.13 -6.94 -11.11
CA MET A 62 14.08 -6.17 -11.78
C MET A 62 14.63 -4.94 -12.50
N GLU A 63 14.29 -4.79 -13.79
CA GLU A 63 14.48 -3.52 -14.49
C GLU A 63 13.35 -2.56 -14.16
N THR A 64 13.68 -1.32 -13.83
CA THR A 64 12.70 -0.41 -13.21
C THR A 64 12.63 0.92 -13.93
N ALA A 65 11.42 1.34 -14.29
CA ALA A 65 11.08 2.68 -14.74
C ALA A 65 10.49 3.49 -13.57
N PHE A 66 10.89 4.76 -13.46
CA PHE A 66 10.31 5.73 -12.55
C PHE A 66 9.37 6.65 -13.29
N ILE A 67 8.17 6.84 -12.76
CA ILE A 67 7.14 7.73 -13.29
C ILE A 67 6.79 8.77 -12.21
N GLU A 68 6.82 10.05 -12.57
CA GLU A 68 6.45 11.16 -11.70
C GLU A 68 5.60 12.16 -12.45
N GLN A 69 4.46 12.54 -11.87
CA GLN A 69 3.59 13.57 -12.40
C GLN A 69 3.01 14.42 -11.26
N ARG A 70 3.41 15.69 -11.23
CA ARG A 70 2.88 16.68 -10.29
C ARG A 70 2.90 16.20 -8.83
N GLY A 71 4.03 15.62 -8.41
CA GLY A 71 4.26 15.11 -7.05
C GLY A 71 3.72 13.72 -6.78
N VAL A 72 3.03 13.08 -7.72
CA VAL A 72 2.64 11.67 -7.62
C VAL A 72 3.72 10.81 -8.27
N GLN A 73 4.19 9.80 -7.56
CA GLN A 73 5.32 8.98 -7.97
C GLN A 73 4.99 7.49 -7.90
N CYS A 74 5.46 6.73 -8.90
CA CYS A 74 5.47 5.27 -8.83
C CYS A 74 6.68 4.69 -9.57
N TYR A 75 6.97 3.43 -9.24
CA TYR A 75 7.97 2.61 -9.91
C TYR A 75 7.28 1.44 -10.60
N VAL A 76 7.68 1.16 -11.84
CA VAL A 76 7.26 -0.02 -12.59
C VAL A 76 8.48 -0.93 -12.71
N SER A 77 8.54 -1.96 -11.88
CA SER A 77 9.67 -2.87 -11.73
C SER A 77 9.36 -4.19 -12.40
N VAL A 78 10.11 -4.52 -13.45
CA VAL A 78 9.85 -5.62 -14.38
C VAL A 78 10.87 -6.72 -14.20
N ALA A 79 10.42 -7.91 -13.83
CA ALA A 79 11.17 -9.16 -13.90
C ALA A 79 10.75 -10.02 -15.10
N SER A 80 11.36 -11.18 -15.28
CA SER A 80 11.04 -12.08 -16.40
C SER A 80 9.58 -12.53 -16.40
N ALA A 81 9.01 -12.87 -15.23
CA ALA A 81 7.68 -13.47 -15.06
C ALA A 81 6.65 -12.54 -14.41
N PHE A 82 7.06 -11.43 -13.82
CA PHE A 82 6.16 -10.53 -13.09
C PHE A 82 6.55 -9.06 -13.22
N VAL A 83 5.60 -8.20 -12.87
CA VAL A 83 5.77 -6.75 -12.76
C VAL A 83 5.23 -6.31 -11.40
N ILE A 84 5.99 -5.50 -10.69
CA ILE A 84 5.53 -4.80 -9.49
C ILE A 84 5.39 -3.32 -9.80
N VAL A 85 4.19 -2.78 -9.60
CA VAL A 85 3.93 -1.33 -9.62
C VAL A 85 3.80 -0.86 -8.18
N SER A 86 4.78 -0.08 -7.71
CA SER A 86 4.78 0.45 -6.35
C SER A 86 4.57 1.96 -6.34
N PHE A 87 3.55 2.40 -5.60
CA PHE A 87 3.20 3.82 -5.47
C PHE A 87 3.78 4.39 -4.18
N ARG A 88 4.38 5.58 -4.29
CA ARG A 88 4.81 6.35 -3.14
C ARG A 88 3.60 6.95 -2.42
N GLY A 89 3.62 6.89 -1.09
CA GLY A 89 2.72 7.67 -0.26
C GLY A 89 3.19 9.11 -0.10
N THR A 90 2.36 9.93 0.56
CA THR A 90 2.70 11.30 0.94
C THR A 90 3.63 11.32 2.16
N GLU A 91 4.38 12.41 2.34
CA GLU A 91 5.17 12.63 3.54
C GLU A 91 4.27 13.03 4.73
N VAL A 92 4.72 12.77 5.96
CA VAL A 92 3.91 12.96 7.20
C VAL A 92 3.37 14.37 7.37
N ASN A 93 4.09 15.37 6.86
CA ASN A 93 3.67 16.76 7.00
C ASN A 93 2.39 17.09 6.22
N ASP A 94 2.09 16.29 5.17
CA ASP A 94 0.90 16.44 4.33
C ASP A 94 -0.26 15.57 4.83
N PHE A 95 -0.01 14.72 5.86
CA PHE A 95 -1.05 13.88 6.45
C PHE A 95 -2.11 14.67 7.22
N GLN A 96 -1.79 15.84 7.78
CA GLN A 96 -2.80 16.70 8.38
C GLN A 96 -3.89 17.06 7.39
N ASP A 97 -3.53 17.20 6.11
CA ASP A 97 -4.45 17.42 5.02
C ASP A 97 -5.37 16.22 4.72
N VAL A 98 -4.93 15.00 5.01
CA VAL A 98 -5.74 13.77 4.86
C VAL A 98 -6.75 13.61 6.01
N PHE A 99 -6.47 14.22 7.17
CA PHE A 99 -7.37 14.21 8.35
C PHE A 99 -8.38 15.35 8.36
N ASP A 100 -8.28 16.31 7.45
CA ASP A 100 -9.22 17.42 7.38
C ASP A 100 -10.57 16.94 6.84
N ASP A 101 -11.60 16.95 7.68
CA ASP A 101 -12.97 16.51 7.37
C ASP A 101 -13.56 17.17 6.11
N ALA A 102 -13.13 18.39 5.78
CA ALA A 102 -13.57 19.11 4.59
C ALA A 102 -13.10 18.44 3.28
N ARG A 103 -12.14 17.52 3.35
CA ARG A 103 -11.57 16.84 2.17
C ARG A 103 -12.10 15.43 1.96
N PHE A 104 -12.98 14.89 2.83
CA PHE A 104 -13.56 13.56 2.69
C PHE A 104 -14.68 13.48 1.63
N ALA A 105 -14.56 14.26 0.57
CA ALA A 105 -15.54 14.25 -0.51
C ALA A 105 -15.45 12.94 -1.32
N LEU A 106 -16.57 12.26 -1.43
CA LEU A 106 -16.75 11.12 -2.34
C LEU A 106 -17.16 11.60 -3.72
N VAL A 107 -16.38 11.27 -4.72
CA VAL A 107 -16.65 11.59 -6.12
C VAL A 107 -16.93 10.32 -6.92
N ARG A 108 -17.69 10.45 -8.01
CA ARG A 108 -18.03 9.34 -8.90
C ARG A 108 -16.77 8.69 -9.46
N TRP A 109 -16.71 7.36 -9.36
CA TRP A 109 -15.64 6.55 -9.94
C TRP A 109 -16.09 5.85 -11.23
N ASN A 110 -17.29 5.27 -11.22
CA ASN A 110 -17.89 4.63 -12.37
C ASN A 110 -19.41 4.83 -12.44
N GLU A 111 -20.02 4.34 -13.50
CA GLU A 111 -21.47 4.46 -13.75
C GLU A 111 -22.33 3.60 -12.80
N ALA A 112 -21.77 2.56 -12.19
CA ALA A 112 -22.47 1.65 -11.28
C ALA A 112 -22.64 2.20 -9.85
N GLY A 113 -22.34 3.49 -9.62
CA GLY A 113 -22.53 4.15 -8.32
C GLY A 113 -21.35 4.03 -7.36
N ALA A 114 -20.24 3.42 -7.77
CA ALA A 114 -19.00 3.44 -7.01
C ALA A 114 -18.47 4.87 -6.91
N LYS A 115 -18.07 5.26 -5.69
CA LYS A 115 -17.46 6.56 -5.40
C LYS A 115 -16.18 6.34 -4.63
N VAL A 116 -15.19 7.18 -4.88
CA VAL A 116 -13.89 7.16 -4.22
C VAL A 116 -13.55 8.54 -3.67
N HIS A 117 -12.55 8.60 -2.81
CA HIS A 117 -12.04 9.85 -2.26
C HIS A 117 -11.55 10.77 -3.38
N HIS A 118 -12.00 12.03 -3.37
CA HIS A 118 -11.67 13.02 -4.40
C HIS A 118 -10.18 13.18 -4.62
N GLY A 119 -9.42 13.42 -3.55
CA GLY A 119 -7.96 13.61 -3.65
C GLY A 119 -7.21 12.37 -4.13
N PHE A 120 -7.68 11.15 -3.79
CA PHE A 120 -7.04 9.91 -4.29
C PHE A 120 -7.30 9.72 -5.78
N ARG A 121 -8.53 10.02 -6.22
CA ARG A 121 -8.86 10.01 -7.65
C ARG A 121 -8.01 11.01 -8.41
N GLU A 122 -7.93 12.27 -7.96
CA GLU A 122 -7.10 13.29 -8.61
C GLU A 122 -5.62 12.89 -8.67
N ALA A 123 -5.08 12.35 -7.57
CA ALA A 123 -3.70 11.88 -7.54
C ALA A 123 -3.48 10.74 -8.55
N PHE A 124 -4.39 9.77 -8.60
CA PHE A 124 -4.30 8.66 -9.53
C PHE A 124 -4.42 9.13 -10.99
N GLU A 125 -5.39 9.99 -11.33
CA GLU A 125 -5.61 10.50 -12.68
C GLU A 125 -4.40 11.30 -13.24
N ARG A 126 -3.54 11.86 -12.36
CA ARG A 126 -2.30 12.52 -12.79
C ARG A 126 -1.28 11.54 -13.39
N ILE A 127 -1.20 10.33 -12.84
CA ILE A 127 -0.18 9.34 -13.22
C ILE A 127 -0.74 8.26 -14.16
N GLU A 128 -2.05 8.12 -14.23
CA GLU A 128 -2.75 7.07 -14.99
C GLU A 128 -2.30 6.98 -16.46
N PRO A 129 -2.17 8.09 -17.25
CA PRO A 129 -1.80 7.97 -18.64
C PRO A 129 -0.42 7.35 -18.85
N GLN A 130 0.60 7.83 -18.13
CA GLN A 130 1.97 7.31 -18.27
C GLN A 130 2.09 5.88 -17.74
N LEU A 131 1.36 5.55 -16.69
CA LEU A 131 1.30 4.18 -16.19
C LEU A 131 0.60 3.26 -17.18
N ALA A 132 -0.48 3.70 -17.82
CA ALA A 132 -1.16 2.96 -18.87
C ALA A 132 -0.23 2.65 -20.05
N ASP A 133 0.52 3.66 -20.51
CA ASP A 133 1.52 3.51 -21.58
C ASP A 133 2.61 2.50 -21.18
N ALA A 134 3.14 2.62 -19.96
CA ALA A 134 4.15 1.68 -19.44
C ALA A 134 3.61 0.24 -19.38
N LEU A 135 2.39 0.05 -18.88
CA LEU A 135 1.77 -1.27 -18.79
C LEU A 135 1.38 -1.86 -20.16
N ALA A 136 1.05 -1.02 -21.13
CA ALA A 136 0.74 -1.46 -22.50
C ALA A 136 1.97 -2.03 -23.24
N LEU A 137 3.17 -1.56 -22.89
CA LEU A 137 4.43 -2.08 -23.43
C LEU A 137 4.82 -3.45 -22.85
N LEU A 138 4.21 -3.83 -21.71
CA LEU A 138 4.46 -5.12 -21.07
C LEU A 138 3.50 -6.15 -21.67
N GLY A 139 4.03 -7.17 -22.32
CA GLY A 139 3.22 -8.26 -22.87
C GLY A 139 2.26 -8.90 -21.85
N SER A 140 1.33 -9.72 -22.33
CA SER A 140 0.34 -10.43 -21.49
C SER A 140 0.94 -11.56 -20.64
N GLU A 141 2.19 -11.92 -20.90
CA GLU A 141 2.87 -13.08 -20.30
C GLU A 141 3.26 -12.88 -18.82
N ARG A 142 3.28 -11.61 -18.36
CA ARG A 142 3.68 -11.30 -16.99
C ARG A 142 2.49 -11.07 -16.08
N THR A 143 2.60 -11.55 -14.84
CA THR A 143 1.66 -11.20 -13.79
C THR A 143 1.92 -9.79 -13.30
N ILE A 144 0.86 -9.02 -13.02
CA ILE A 144 0.97 -7.62 -12.56
C ILE A 144 0.51 -7.53 -11.11
N TRP A 145 1.36 -6.91 -10.28
CA TRP A 145 1.17 -6.74 -8.86
C TRP A 145 1.24 -5.27 -8.50
N PHE A 146 0.30 -4.81 -7.68
CA PHE A 146 0.26 -3.42 -7.24
C PHE A 146 0.56 -3.35 -5.75
N SER A 147 1.38 -2.38 -5.34
CA SER A 147 1.73 -2.17 -3.94
C SER A 147 1.86 -0.69 -3.60
N GLY A 148 1.65 -0.38 -2.33
CA GLY A 148 1.91 0.96 -1.81
C GLY A 148 1.61 1.05 -0.32
N HIS A 149 2.26 2.04 0.30
CA HIS A 149 2.07 2.40 1.69
C HIS A 149 1.27 3.70 1.78
N SER A 150 0.37 3.81 2.75
CA SER A 150 -0.39 5.03 2.99
C SER A 150 -1.23 5.45 1.78
N LEU A 151 -1.13 6.71 1.28
CA LEU A 151 -1.74 7.14 0.02
C LEU A 151 -1.34 6.21 -1.13
N GLY A 152 -0.09 5.75 -1.19
CA GLY A 152 0.37 4.81 -2.21
C GLY A 152 -0.45 3.51 -2.22
N GLY A 153 -0.89 3.02 -1.05
CA GLY A 153 -1.79 1.88 -0.93
C GLY A 153 -3.18 2.15 -1.53
N ALA A 154 -3.71 3.36 -1.33
CA ALA A 154 -4.96 3.78 -1.98
C ALA A 154 -4.82 3.85 -3.50
N LEU A 155 -3.69 4.38 -4.00
CA LEU A 155 -3.40 4.43 -5.45
C LEU A 155 -3.23 3.04 -6.05
N ALA A 156 -2.61 2.09 -5.33
CA ALA A 156 -2.49 0.69 -5.75
C ALA A 156 -3.87 0.02 -5.93
N VAL A 157 -4.80 0.27 -5.02
CA VAL A 157 -6.19 -0.20 -5.12
C VAL A 157 -6.90 0.43 -6.33
N LEU A 158 -6.77 1.74 -6.54
CA LEU A 158 -7.37 2.41 -7.69
C LEU A 158 -6.79 1.91 -9.02
N ALA A 159 -5.47 1.67 -9.08
CA ALA A 159 -4.80 1.14 -10.26
C ALA A 159 -5.30 -0.28 -10.59
N ALA A 160 -5.41 -1.17 -9.60
CA ALA A 160 -5.94 -2.52 -9.81
C ALA A 160 -7.36 -2.50 -10.37
N ASP A 161 -8.23 -1.63 -9.84
CA ASP A 161 -9.61 -1.50 -10.32
C ASP A 161 -9.66 -0.93 -11.75
N ARG A 162 -8.89 0.11 -12.03
CA ARG A 162 -8.87 0.83 -13.31
C ARG A 162 -8.32 -0.03 -14.45
N PHE A 163 -7.19 -0.69 -14.23
CA PHE A 163 -6.56 -1.50 -15.27
C PHE A 163 -7.17 -2.89 -15.41
N GLY A 164 -7.90 -3.37 -14.42
CA GLY A 164 -8.61 -4.64 -14.48
C GLY A 164 -7.68 -5.87 -14.56
N ARG A 165 -6.39 -5.72 -14.29
CA ARG A 165 -5.34 -6.74 -14.40
C ARG A 165 -4.49 -6.73 -13.13
N ALA A 166 -4.96 -7.37 -12.08
CA ALA A 166 -4.18 -7.54 -10.86
C ALA A 166 -4.10 -9.02 -10.50
N HIS A 167 -2.90 -9.56 -10.35
CA HIS A 167 -2.64 -10.88 -9.78
C HIS A 167 -2.48 -10.81 -8.27
N GLY A 168 -2.12 -9.64 -7.77
CA GLY A 168 -2.14 -9.33 -6.35
C GLY A 168 -2.07 -7.84 -6.08
N VAL A 169 -2.67 -7.43 -4.97
CA VAL A 169 -2.64 -6.05 -4.48
C VAL A 169 -2.24 -6.07 -3.01
N LEU A 170 -1.20 -5.31 -2.67
CA LEU A 170 -0.79 -5.09 -1.29
C LEU A 170 -1.01 -3.63 -0.91
N SER A 171 -1.87 -3.39 0.06
CA SER A 171 -2.01 -2.07 0.68
C SER A 171 -1.51 -2.10 2.12
N ILE A 172 -0.60 -1.20 2.45
CA ILE A 172 0.07 -1.13 3.75
C ILE A 172 -0.28 0.19 4.41
N GLY A 173 -0.83 0.17 5.63
CA GLY A 173 -1.20 1.39 6.35
C GLY A 173 -2.15 2.30 5.56
N SER A 174 -2.93 1.76 4.65
CA SER A 174 -3.72 2.53 3.68
C SER A 174 -5.02 3.05 4.28
N PRO A 175 -5.40 4.30 3.97
CA PRO A 175 -6.72 4.83 4.28
C PRO A 175 -7.82 4.09 3.51
N ARG A 176 -9.11 4.30 3.90
CA ARG A 176 -10.25 3.81 3.13
C ARG A 176 -10.39 4.55 1.81
N VAL A 177 -10.54 3.81 0.72
CA VAL A 177 -10.45 4.36 -0.64
C VAL A 177 -11.79 4.91 -1.14
N GLY A 178 -12.89 4.21 -0.86
CA GLY A 178 -14.18 4.56 -1.43
C GLY A 178 -15.38 4.11 -0.60
N ASN A 179 -16.57 4.28 -1.17
CA ASN A 179 -17.82 3.91 -0.52
C ASN A 179 -18.07 2.38 -0.59
N ALA A 180 -19.15 1.93 0.09
CA ALA A 180 -19.52 0.52 0.12
C ALA A 180 -19.76 -0.07 -1.29
N ALA A 181 -20.30 0.72 -2.24
CA ALA A 181 -20.49 0.25 -3.61
C ALA A 181 -19.14 0.01 -4.32
N PHE A 182 -18.15 0.90 -4.11
CA PHE A 182 -16.80 0.69 -4.60
C PHE A 182 -16.18 -0.57 -3.97
N ALA A 183 -16.24 -0.69 -2.64
CA ALA A 183 -15.64 -1.81 -1.92
C ALA A 183 -16.23 -3.15 -2.38
N THR A 184 -17.56 -3.25 -2.47
CA THR A 184 -18.24 -4.47 -2.94
C THR A 184 -17.83 -4.84 -4.36
N ALA A 185 -17.80 -3.87 -5.28
CA ALA A 185 -17.42 -4.12 -6.68
C ALA A 185 -15.94 -4.51 -6.82
N PHE A 186 -15.05 -3.87 -6.05
CA PHE A 186 -13.63 -4.21 -6.01
C PHE A 186 -13.40 -5.61 -5.46
N ASP A 187 -13.99 -5.93 -4.31
CA ASP A 187 -13.79 -7.22 -3.64
C ASP A 187 -14.37 -8.40 -4.45
N ALA A 188 -15.44 -8.17 -5.19
CA ALA A 188 -15.97 -9.18 -6.12
C ALA A 188 -14.97 -9.56 -7.23
N ARG A 189 -14.04 -8.66 -7.60
CA ARG A 189 -13.05 -8.89 -8.66
C ARG A 189 -11.67 -9.24 -8.10
N PHE A 190 -11.24 -8.57 -7.06
CA PHE A 190 -9.87 -8.58 -6.55
C PHE A 190 -9.75 -8.87 -5.06
N GLY A 191 -10.85 -9.00 -4.31
CA GLY A 191 -10.80 -9.21 -2.87
C GLY A 191 -9.94 -10.40 -2.46
N ALA A 192 -10.07 -11.53 -3.16
CA ALA A 192 -9.32 -12.76 -2.88
C ALA A 192 -7.80 -12.64 -3.15
N VAL A 193 -7.38 -11.66 -3.95
CA VAL A 193 -5.96 -11.42 -4.30
C VAL A 193 -5.42 -10.14 -3.66
N THR A 194 -6.20 -9.49 -2.78
CA THR A 194 -5.82 -8.24 -2.12
C THR A 194 -5.57 -8.47 -0.64
N ALA A 195 -4.36 -8.18 -0.20
CA ALA A 195 -3.99 -8.16 1.21
C ALA A 195 -3.84 -6.72 1.71
N ARG A 196 -4.43 -6.42 2.87
CA ARG A 196 -4.37 -5.13 3.53
C ARG A 196 -3.72 -5.28 4.91
N TYR A 197 -2.46 -4.87 5.01
CA TYR A 197 -1.73 -4.87 6.29
C TYR A 197 -2.02 -3.60 7.08
N VAL A 198 -2.32 -3.80 8.36
CA VAL A 198 -2.69 -2.73 9.30
C VAL A 198 -1.96 -2.95 10.61
N SER A 199 -1.12 -2.01 11.01
CA SER A 199 -0.61 -1.98 12.38
C SER A 199 -1.71 -1.55 13.34
N ASN A 200 -1.75 -2.15 14.53
CA ASN A 200 -2.81 -1.98 15.51
C ASN A 200 -3.06 -0.51 15.89
N ARG A 201 -2.02 0.32 15.92
CA ARG A 201 -2.07 1.73 16.34
C ARG A 201 -2.08 2.72 15.18
N ASP A 202 -1.95 2.25 13.95
CA ASP A 202 -1.95 3.11 12.77
C ASP A 202 -3.30 3.82 12.58
N LEU A 203 -3.32 5.13 12.83
CA LEU A 203 -4.53 5.96 12.71
C LEU A 203 -4.91 6.25 11.26
N VAL A 204 -3.97 6.21 10.32
CA VAL A 204 -4.23 6.48 8.90
C VAL A 204 -5.22 5.45 8.35
N THR A 205 -5.14 4.21 8.80
CA THR A 205 -6.06 3.15 8.38
C THR A 205 -7.50 3.36 8.84
N ARG A 206 -7.73 4.29 9.77
CA ARG A 206 -9.06 4.60 10.32
C ARG A 206 -9.78 5.72 9.59
N VAL A 207 -9.09 6.41 8.68
CA VAL A 207 -9.65 7.52 7.90
C VAL A 207 -9.79 7.14 6.42
N PRO A 208 -10.67 7.83 5.66
CA PRO A 208 -11.83 8.54 6.15
C PRO A 208 -12.78 7.61 6.92
N PRO A 209 -13.55 8.12 7.93
CA PRO A 209 -14.36 7.24 8.76
C PRO A 209 -15.57 6.65 8.01
N ARG A 210 -15.99 5.44 8.44
CA ARG A 210 -17.20 4.80 7.91
C ARG A 210 -18.44 5.66 8.14
N ARG A 211 -18.59 6.20 9.33
CA ARG A 211 -19.71 7.08 9.69
C ARG A 211 -19.18 8.45 10.08
N PRO A 212 -19.78 9.54 9.59
CA PRO A 212 -20.98 9.60 8.71
C PRO A 212 -20.66 9.45 7.21
N PHE A 213 -19.40 9.37 6.78
CA PHE A 213 -18.96 9.56 5.39
C PHE A 213 -19.15 8.34 4.46
N GLY A 214 -19.41 7.16 4.99
CA GLY A 214 -19.75 5.96 4.21
C GLY A 214 -18.57 5.27 3.55
N TYR A 215 -17.32 5.51 4.01
CA TYR A 215 -16.13 4.84 3.48
C TYR A 215 -15.98 3.42 3.98
N GLU A 216 -15.46 2.54 3.12
CA GLU A 216 -15.17 1.16 3.43
C GLU A 216 -13.75 0.77 2.99
N HIS A 217 -13.21 -0.27 3.62
CA HIS A 217 -11.97 -0.92 3.18
C HIS A 217 -12.26 -1.99 2.15
N VAL A 218 -11.21 -2.37 1.40
CA VAL A 218 -11.20 -3.47 0.45
C VAL A 218 -10.14 -4.50 0.83
N GLY A 219 -10.28 -5.73 0.35
CA GLY A 219 -9.33 -6.81 0.52
C GLY A 219 -9.31 -7.44 1.91
N GLU A 220 -8.52 -8.50 2.02
CA GLU A 220 -8.34 -9.27 3.25
C GLU A 220 -7.52 -8.49 4.27
N LEU A 221 -8.05 -8.38 5.49
CA LEU A 221 -7.33 -7.77 6.61
C LEU A 221 -6.22 -8.69 7.11
N ARG A 222 -5.01 -8.16 7.21
CA ARG A 222 -3.86 -8.75 7.91
C ARG A 222 -3.41 -7.76 8.99
N GLN A 223 -3.89 -8.00 10.20
CA GLN A 223 -3.63 -7.14 11.36
C GLN A 223 -2.29 -7.51 11.99
N ILE A 224 -1.41 -6.54 12.15
CA ILE A 224 -0.16 -6.66 12.89
C ILE A 224 -0.42 -6.14 14.30
N ASP A 225 -0.15 -6.95 15.31
CA ASP A 225 -0.28 -6.55 16.71
C ASP A 225 0.98 -5.84 17.24
N VAL A 226 1.02 -5.58 18.55
CA VAL A 226 2.15 -4.87 19.19
C VAL A 226 3.42 -5.72 19.30
N GLU A 227 3.31 -7.02 19.18
CA GLU A 227 4.40 -8.01 19.14
C GLU A 227 4.89 -8.25 17.71
N GLY A 228 4.22 -7.70 16.70
CA GLY A 228 4.50 -7.90 15.28
C GLY A 228 3.94 -9.21 14.72
N ASP A 229 2.99 -9.83 15.42
CA ASP A 229 2.30 -11.02 14.94
C ASP A 229 1.14 -10.66 14.02
N VAL A 230 1.00 -11.40 12.91
CA VAL A 230 -0.02 -11.13 11.89
C VAL A 230 -1.23 -12.04 12.06
N SER A 231 -2.41 -11.44 12.08
CA SER A 231 -3.68 -12.16 12.18
C SER A 231 -4.76 -11.58 11.25
N GLY A 232 -5.79 -12.39 10.93
CA GLY A 232 -6.97 -11.90 10.20
C GLY A 232 -8.03 -11.23 11.07
N ALA A 233 -7.80 -11.14 12.39
CA ALA A 233 -8.78 -10.60 13.33
C ALA A 233 -8.71 -9.07 13.37
N ALA A 234 -9.87 -8.41 13.23
CA ALA A 234 -9.95 -6.96 13.45
C ALA A 234 -9.65 -6.65 14.94
N PRO A 235 -8.93 -5.52 15.21
CA PRO A 235 -8.64 -5.13 16.58
C PRO A 235 -9.94 -4.91 17.37
N PRO A 236 -9.93 -5.14 18.68
CA PRO A 236 -11.10 -4.93 19.51
C PRO A 236 -11.55 -3.46 19.45
N VAL A 237 -12.86 -3.26 19.48
CA VAL A 237 -13.43 -1.90 19.53
C VAL A 237 -13.12 -1.31 20.91
N LEU A 238 -12.23 -0.34 20.95
CA LEU A 238 -11.84 0.35 22.19
C LEU A 238 -13.01 1.12 22.78
N ALA A 239 -13.13 1.11 24.11
CA ALA A 239 -14.04 1.97 24.84
C ALA A 239 -13.69 3.46 24.64
N PRO A 240 -14.67 4.40 24.75
CA PRO A 240 -14.42 5.83 24.52
C PRO A 240 -13.25 6.43 25.31
N ALA A 241 -13.07 6.02 26.56
CA ALA A 241 -11.97 6.46 27.43
C ALA A 241 -10.59 5.93 26.97
N GLU A 242 -10.54 4.76 26.36
CA GLU A 242 -9.33 4.17 25.78
C GLU A 242 -8.96 4.85 24.47
N ARG A 243 -9.97 5.23 23.64
CA ARG A 243 -9.76 6.03 22.43
C ARG A 243 -9.10 7.38 22.72
N ILE A 244 -9.52 8.05 23.83
CA ILE A 244 -8.90 9.33 24.25
C ILE A 244 -7.45 9.14 24.67
N LYS A 245 -7.14 8.04 25.39
CA LYS A 245 -5.77 7.70 25.77
C LYS A 245 -4.91 7.33 24.56
N GLU A 246 -5.50 6.69 23.56
CA GLU A 246 -4.82 6.34 22.31
C GLU A 246 -4.52 7.58 21.45
N LEU A 247 -5.47 8.50 21.34
CA LEU A 247 -5.26 9.82 20.70
C LEU A 247 -4.18 10.66 21.37
N ALA A 248 -4.00 10.54 22.70
CA ALA A 248 -2.92 11.20 23.44
C ALA A 248 -1.52 10.62 23.13
N ARG A 249 -1.43 9.45 22.50
CA ARG A 249 -0.19 8.78 22.07
C ARG A 249 0.09 8.98 20.57
N THR A 250 -0.22 10.16 20.05
CA THR A 250 -0.05 10.49 18.62
C THR A 250 1.35 10.23 18.08
N GLN A 251 2.41 10.33 18.91
CA GLN A 251 3.77 10.00 18.48
C GLN A 251 3.94 8.50 18.19
N ASP A 252 3.40 7.64 19.04
CA ASP A 252 3.47 6.17 18.83
C ASP A 252 2.69 5.77 17.58
N ALA A 253 1.50 6.36 17.37
CA ALA A 253 0.67 6.07 16.20
C ALA A 253 1.30 6.52 14.85
N LEU A 254 2.13 7.56 14.87
CA LEU A 254 2.92 7.98 13.71
C LEU A 254 4.10 7.04 13.47
N LEU A 255 4.73 6.52 14.52
CA LEU A 255 5.79 5.51 14.41
C LEU A 255 5.23 4.18 13.86
N ASP A 256 4.03 3.78 14.30
CA ASP A 256 3.34 2.58 13.82
C ASP A 256 2.90 2.71 12.35
N HIS A 257 2.83 3.93 11.82
CA HIS A 257 2.57 4.19 10.40
C HIS A 257 3.84 4.14 9.53
N MET A 258 5.02 3.93 10.09
CA MET A 258 6.27 3.94 9.31
C MET A 258 6.37 2.74 8.37
N PRO A 259 6.64 2.94 7.07
CA PRO A 259 6.68 1.86 6.09
C PRO A 259 7.74 0.79 6.40
N ARG A 260 8.84 1.17 7.08
CA ARG A 260 9.88 0.25 7.51
C ARG A 260 9.39 -0.74 8.57
N GLY A 261 8.61 -0.28 9.55
CA GLY A 261 8.01 -1.15 10.56
C GLY A 261 7.18 -2.26 9.90
N TYR A 262 6.29 -1.85 9.02
CA TYR A 262 5.49 -2.79 8.24
C TYR A 262 6.33 -3.81 7.44
N SER A 263 7.39 -3.38 6.74
CA SER A 263 8.22 -4.29 5.97
C SER A 263 8.93 -5.32 6.85
N VAL A 264 9.44 -4.90 8.01
CA VAL A 264 10.08 -5.79 8.99
C VAL A 264 9.09 -6.80 9.56
N ASP A 265 7.88 -6.36 9.94
CA ASP A 265 6.87 -7.25 10.52
C ASP A 265 6.36 -8.26 9.49
N ILE A 266 6.16 -7.84 8.25
CA ILE A 266 5.76 -8.74 7.15
C ILE A 266 6.87 -9.76 6.85
N TRP A 267 8.15 -9.36 6.89
CA TRP A 267 9.27 -10.30 6.80
C TRP A 267 9.27 -11.30 7.95
N ASN A 268 9.07 -10.82 9.18
CA ASN A 268 9.06 -11.68 10.36
C ASN A 268 7.91 -12.69 10.34
N ASP A 269 6.72 -12.30 9.83
CA ASP A 269 5.59 -13.21 9.63
C ASP A 269 5.96 -14.34 8.65
N TYR A 270 6.57 -13.99 7.51
CA TYR A 270 7.05 -14.96 6.54
C TYR A 270 8.12 -15.88 7.15
N ALA A 271 9.15 -15.33 7.77
CA ALA A 271 10.27 -16.11 8.32
C ALA A 271 9.83 -17.07 9.45
N ARG A 272 8.79 -16.71 10.22
CA ARG A 272 8.24 -17.57 11.28
C ARG A 272 7.31 -18.66 10.74
N SER A 273 6.71 -18.48 9.57
CA SER A 273 5.80 -19.48 9.00
C SER A 273 6.50 -20.77 8.59
N GLY A 274 7.79 -20.71 8.31
CA GLY A 274 8.58 -21.86 7.84
C GLY A 274 8.24 -22.28 6.40
N ASP A 275 7.51 -21.40 5.66
CA ASP A 275 7.10 -21.62 4.27
C ASP A 275 8.25 -21.41 3.29
#